data_03411bb07ca56a61dfb92ca6c62f57e0
#
_entry.id   03411bb07ca56a61dfb92ca6c62f57e0
#
_cell.length_a   1.000
_cell.length_b   1.000
_cell.length_c   1.000
_cell.angle_alpha   90.00
_cell.angle_beta   90.00
_cell.angle_gamma   90.00
#
_symmetry.space_group_name_H-M   'P 1'
#
loop_
_entity.id
_entity.type
_entity.pdbx_description
1 polymer ?
#
loop_
_entity_poly.entity_id
_entity_poly.type
_entity_poly.pdbx_seq_one_letter_code
_entity_poly.pdbx_strand_id
1 'polypeptide(L)'
;MIYYYHHTIYLMQHTDKTLWQVVKGYFNALPYKENEEETIQQISSGVTFHGANLWILVFAIFIASLGLNVNSTAVIIGAMLISPLMGPIIGMGLAVGINDSRLLNRSLKNYLVATTISVITATIYFLLTPLTEAQSELLARTSPTLYDVLIALCGGAAGILALSVRGKGNVIPGVAIATALMPPLCTAGYGLAMGNFSFFFGAFYLFFINTVFIALSTFVGVRMLRFRRKQFVDAARFSKVKRYIIGIVVLTMLPAAYMTVQIIRESVLDSNMRKFTKNELTFKGTQILSQKRDEKTKQLNIVALGSPITSEAIERAQARLADYKLGAYRLHIIQGAHSDSLLLSQAFQLGAGRSDADNQKLLMQAEQISRLEGLLQGYAKYSQLGIDIRHEVKAVYPAVASISLSRVTEARTDTSSARQYVLAVVGSPKGLNQTERKQLQNWLKVRTKADSLRLLITP
;
A
#
# COMPACT_ATOMS: atom_id res chain seq x y z
N MET A 1 -56.43 34.47 -25.15
CA MET A 1 -56.00 33.76 -26.37
C MET A 1 -54.52 34.01 -26.74
N ILE A 2 -53.94 35.15 -26.45
CA ILE A 2 -52.52 35.50 -26.76
C ILE A 2 -51.49 34.75 -25.85
N TYR A 3 -51.87 34.41 -24.63
CA TYR A 3 -50.98 33.70 -23.67
C TYR A 3 -50.79 32.21 -24.05
N TYR A 4 -51.79 31.58 -24.67
CA TYR A 4 -51.70 30.20 -25.14
C TYR A 4 -50.83 30.07 -26.39
N TYR A 5 -50.80 31.07 -27.25
CA TYR A 5 -50.00 31.07 -28.48
C TYR A 5 -48.51 31.21 -28.20
N HIS A 6 -48.13 32.01 -27.20
CA HIS A 6 -46.73 32.15 -26.80
C HIS A 6 -46.16 30.87 -26.14
N HIS A 7 -47.00 30.15 -25.39
CA HIS A 7 -46.56 28.92 -24.75
C HIS A 7 -46.42 27.76 -25.76
N THR A 8 -47.26 27.73 -26.76
CA THR A 8 -47.20 26.71 -27.82
C THR A 8 -46.02 26.94 -28.77
N ILE A 9 -45.66 28.20 -29.05
CA ILE A 9 -44.48 28.53 -29.86
C ILE A 9 -43.18 28.20 -29.08
N TYR A 10 -43.16 28.40 -27.74
CA TYR A 10 -42.06 28.04 -26.92
C TYR A 10 -41.84 26.53 -26.81
N LEU A 11 -42.89 25.73 -26.82
CA LEU A 11 -42.85 24.26 -26.85
C LEU A 11 -42.50 23.72 -28.23
N MET A 12 -42.94 24.36 -29.34
CA MET A 12 -42.59 23.92 -30.69
C MET A 12 -41.13 24.20 -31.08
N GLN A 13 -40.45 25.17 -30.48
CA GLN A 13 -39.02 25.40 -30.72
C GLN A 13 -38.09 24.40 -29.99
N HIS A 14 -38.62 23.51 -29.12
CA HIS A 14 -37.82 22.57 -28.35
C HIS A 14 -37.92 21.09 -28.79
N THR A 15 -38.76 20.79 -29.81
CA THR A 15 -39.06 19.39 -30.19
C THR A 15 -38.09 18.77 -31.23
N ASP A 16 -37.13 19.53 -31.77
CA ASP A 16 -36.19 19.00 -32.79
C ASP A 16 -34.72 18.95 -32.38
N LYS A 17 -34.42 19.08 -31.08
CA LYS A 17 -33.04 18.87 -30.63
C LYS A 17 -32.79 17.39 -30.47
N THR A 18 -31.97 16.83 -31.36
CA THR A 18 -31.41 15.48 -31.18
C THR A 18 -30.83 15.33 -29.77
N LEU A 19 -31.00 14.17 -29.11
CA LEU A 19 -30.45 13.86 -27.79
C LEU A 19 -28.99 14.34 -27.65
N TRP A 20 -28.22 14.23 -28.74
CA TRP A 20 -26.84 14.71 -28.82
C TRP A 20 -26.71 16.25 -28.68
N GLN A 21 -27.64 17.01 -29.24
CA GLN A 21 -27.63 18.47 -29.12
C GLN A 21 -28.01 18.93 -27.71
N VAL A 22 -28.91 18.22 -27.04
CA VAL A 22 -29.27 18.45 -25.64
C VAL A 22 -28.08 18.15 -24.76
N VAL A 23 -27.42 16.98 -24.87
CA VAL A 23 -26.25 16.62 -24.14
C VAL A 23 -25.10 17.63 -24.36
N LYS A 24 -24.85 18.01 -25.63
CA LYS A 24 -23.85 19.03 -25.96
C LYS A 24 -24.16 20.38 -25.33
N GLY A 25 -25.44 20.74 -25.13
CA GLY A 25 -25.84 21.96 -24.43
C GLY A 25 -25.46 21.93 -22.93
N TYR A 26 -25.68 20.81 -22.25
CA TYR A 26 -25.33 20.65 -20.83
C TYR A 26 -23.82 20.73 -20.60
N PHE A 27 -23.01 20.21 -21.52
CA PHE A 27 -21.53 20.25 -21.40
C PHE A 27 -20.89 21.52 -21.98
N ASN A 28 -21.69 22.49 -22.46
CA ASN A 28 -21.15 23.71 -23.02
C ASN A 28 -20.78 24.71 -21.91
N ALA A 29 -19.48 24.86 -21.64
CA ALA A 29 -18.96 25.80 -20.64
C ALA A 29 -18.86 27.25 -21.16
N LEU A 30 -18.98 27.49 -22.46
CA LEU A 30 -18.79 28.82 -23.07
C LEU A 30 -19.73 29.91 -22.54
N PRO A 31 -21.05 29.65 -22.26
CA PRO A 31 -21.95 30.65 -21.71
C PRO A 31 -21.58 31.12 -20.29
N TYR A 32 -20.85 30.30 -19.55
CA TYR A 32 -20.47 30.56 -18.16
C TYR A 32 -19.04 31.14 -18.04
N LYS A 33 -18.37 31.35 -19.18
CA LYS A 33 -17.00 31.88 -19.21
C LYS A 33 -16.97 33.27 -18.57
N GLU A 34 -16.01 33.47 -17.68
CA GLU A 34 -15.70 34.77 -17.07
C GLU A 34 -15.01 35.70 -18.05
N ASN A 35 -14.87 36.98 -17.67
CA ASN A 35 -14.11 37.93 -18.47
C ASN A 35 -12.69 37.39 -18.72
N GLU A 36 -12.33 37.29 -19.97
CA GLU A 36 -11.06 36.71 -20.39
C GLU A 36 -9.85 37.45 -19.82
N GLU A 37 -9.94 38.77 -19.74
CA GLU A 37 -8.88 39.59 -19.19
C GLU A 37 -8.68 39.38 -17.69
N GLU A 38 -9.78 39.24 -16.93
CA GLU A 38 -9.76 38.93 -15.50
C GLU A 38 -9.15 37.54 -15.24
N THR A 39 -9.52 36.53 -16.02
CA THR A 39 -8.95 35.19 -15.92
C THR A 39 -7.44 35.20 -16.21
N ILE A 40 -7.02 35.90 -17.27
CA ILE A 40 -5.59 36.04 -17.62
C ILE A 40 -4.84 36.77 -16.53
N GLN A 41 -5.40 37.84 -15.98
CA GLN A 41 -4.80 38.60 -14.88
C GLN A 41 -4.67 37.77 -13.61
N GLN A 42 -5.71 37.03 -13.22
CA GLN A 42 -5.73 36.14 -12.07
C GLN A 42 -4.64 35.06 -12.19
N ILE A 43 -4.56 34.36 -13.33
CA ILE A 43 -3.52 33.35 -13.56
C ILE A 43 -2.13 34.01 -13.60
N SER A 44 -1.97 35.16 -14.27
CA SER A 44 -0.69 35.88 -14.36
C SER A 44 -0.20 36.38 -13.00
N SER A 45 -1.08 36.80 -12.10
CA SER A 45 -0.72 37.20 -10.73
C SER A 45 -0.25 35.99 -9.91
N GLY A 46 -0.90 34.84 -10.07
CA GLY A 46 -0.52 33.57 -9.41
C GLY A 46 0.82 32.98 -9.88
N VAL A 47 1.35 33.45 -11.03
CA VAL A 47 2.68 33.03 -11.50
C VAL A 47 3.82 33.65 -10.67
N THR A 48 3.54 34.76 -9.95
CA THR A 48 4.61 35.54 -9.29
C THR A 48 5.08 34.88 -8.00
N PHE A 49 6.37 34.53 -7.94
CA PHE A 49 7.03 33.93 -6.79
C PHE A 49 8.01 34.92 -6.16
N HIS A 50 7.51 35.83 -5.31
CA HIS A 50 8.30 36.78 -4.54
C HIS A 50 7.73 36.93 -3.13
N GLY A 51 8.60 37.19 -2.15
CA GLY A 51 8.21 37.51 -0.79
C GLY A 51 7.39 36.42 -0.10
N ALA A 52 6.15 36.69 0.26
CA ALA A 52 5.29 35.81 1.02
C ALA A 52 5.08 34.41 0.33
N ASN A 53 4.94 34.38 -0.99
CA ASN A 53 4.72 33.13 -1.72
C ASN A 53 5.89 32.14 -1.60
N LEU A 54 7.13 32.62 -1.48
CA LEU A 54 8.30 31.78 -1.25
C LEU A 54 8.29 31.19 0.16
N TRP A 55 7.97 32.01 1.17
CA TRP A 55 7.85 31.52 2.56
C TRP A 55 6.71 30.51 2.71
N ILE A 56 5.56 30.79 2.10
CA ILE A 56 4.43 29.84 2.07
C ILE A 56 4.89 28.50 1.43
N LEU A 57 5.64 28.56 0.32
CA LEU A 57 6.18 27.35 -0.31
C LEU A 57 7.11 26.58 0.63
N VAL A 58 8.06 27.27 1.29
CA VAL A 58 8.99 26.65 2.23
C VAL A 58 8.23 25.96 3.36
N PHE A 59 7.29 26.65 4.02
CA PHE A 59 6.48 26.04 5.08
C PHE A 59 5.63 24.87 4.59
N ALA A 60 5.04 24.99 3.40
CA ALA A 60 4.26 23.92 2.82
C ALA A 60 5.12 22.68 2.53
N ILE A 61 6.36 22.85 2.03
CA ILE A 61 7.31 21.76 1.83
C ILE A 61 7.72 21.12 3.16
N PHE A 62 7.95 21.92 4.23
CA PHE A 62 8.21 21.38 5.55
C PHE A 62 7.05 20.51 6.06
N ILE A 63 5.82 21.02 5.98
CA ILE A 63 4.62 20.29 6.41
C ILE A 63 4.44 19.01 5.59
N ALA A 64 4.63 19.09 4.26
CA ALA A 64 4.55 17.90 3.40
C ALA A 64 5.62 16.87 3.72
N SER A 65 6.85 17.29 3.97
CA SER A 65 7.96 16.40 4.34
C SER A 65 7.72 15.75 5.70
N LEU A 66 7.21 16.50 6.68
CA LEU A 66 6.73 15.95 7.96
C LEU A 66 5.63 14.89 7.72
N GLY A 67 4.62 15.22 6.91
CA GLY A 67 3.52 14.32 6.60
C GLY A 67 3.98 13.02 5.94
N LEU A 68 4.95 13.09 5.02
CA LEU A 68 5.56 11.94 4.37
C LEU A 68 6.35 11.08 5.37
N ASN A 69 7.07 11.73 6.28
CA ASN A 69 7.92 11.08 7.27
C ASN A 69 7.11 10.31 8.32
N VAL A 70 5.98 10.90 8.78
CA VAL A 70 5.07 10.24 9.73
C VAL A 70 3.96 9.43 9.05
N ASN A 71 4.03 9.26 7.73
CA ASN A 71 3.06 8.52 6.91
C ASN A 71 1.60 9.00 7.06
N SER A 72 1.41 10.33 7.19
CA SER A 72 0.09 10.95 7.39
C SER A 72 -0.42 11.61 6.12
N THR A 73 -1.29 10.90 5.38
CA THR A 73 -1.93 11.41 4.15
C THR A 73 -2.69 12.71 4.40
N ALA A 74 -3.34 12.87 5.57
CA ALA A 74 -4.09 14.08 5.91
C ALA A 74 -3.19 15.32 6.01
N VAL A 75 -2.01 15.19 6.63
CA VAL A 75 -1.03 16.30 6.73
C VAL A 75 -0.49 16.66 5.35
N ILE A 76 -0.20 15.65 4.52
CA ILE A 76 0.27 15.85 3.14
C ILE A 76 -0.78 16.62 2.32
N ILE A 77 -2.05 16.24 2.40
CA ILE A 77 -3.15 16.93 1.72
C ILE A 77 -3.26 18.38 2.20
N GLY A 78 -3.16 18.61 3.51
CA GLY A 78 -3.17 19.98 4.07
C GLY A 78 -2.04 20.86 3.52
N ALA A 79 -0.84 20.31 3.39
CA ALA A 79 0.30 21.00 2.80
C ALA A 79 0.08 21.34 1.32
N MET A 80 -0.51 20.42 0.54
CA MET A 80 -0.82 20.64 -0.88
C MET A 80 -1.79 21.81 -1.09
N LEU A 81 -2.75 22.01 -0.17
CA LEU A 81 -3.75 23.08 -0.26
C LEU A 81 -3.16 24.47 -0.18
N ILE A 82 -2.09 24.66 0.59
CA ILE A 82 -1.42 25.96 0.78
C ILE A 82 -0.31 26.22 -0.22
N SER A 83 0.04 25.20 -1.05
CA SER A 83 1.18 25.29 -1.97
C SER A 83 0.89 26.19 -3.18
N PRO A 84 1.75 27.17 -3.48
CA PRO A 84 1.60 28.03 -4.65
C PRO A 84 2.17 27.43 -5.96
N LEU A 85 2.61 26.16 -5.99
CA LEU A 85 3.28 25.53 -7.15
C LEU A 85 2.42 25.48 -8.42
N MET A 86 1.11 25.43 -8.28
CA MET A 86 0.18 25.27 -9.40
C MET A 86 0.14 26.51 -10.32
N GLY A 87 0.35 27.72 -9.77
CA GLY A 87 0.28 28.98 -10.51
C GLY A 87 1.20 29.02 -11.73
N PRO A 88 2.52 28.81 -11.59
CA PRO A 88 3.45 28.79 -12.72
C PRO A 88 3.12 27.74 -13.78
N ILE A 89 2.61 26.57 -13.38
CA ILE A 89 2.31 25.46 -14.30
C ILE A 89 1.08 25.78 -15.16
N ILE A 90 0.00 26.26 -14.56
CA ILE A 90 -1.17 26.75 -15.30
C ILE A 90 -0.78 27.96 -16.15
N GLY A 91 0.07 28.85 -15.62
CA GLY A 91 0.62 29.98 -16.35
C GLY A 91 1.37 29.59 -17.63
N MET A 92 2.14 28.51 -17.62
CA MET A 92 2.79 27.96 -18.82
C MET A 92 1.76 27.48 -19.86
N GLY A 93 0.75 26.74 -19.44
CA GLY A 93 -0.32 26.24 -20.32
C GLY A 93 -1.12 27.38 -20.95
N LEU A 94 -1.50 28.38 -20.15
CA LEU A 94 -2.19 29.59 -20.60
C LEU A 94 -1.32 30.36 -21.62
N ALA A 95 -0.07 30.62 -21.26
CA ALA A 95 0.87 31.40 -22.10
C ALA A 95 1.01 30.82 -23.50
N VAL A 96 1.13 29.49 -23.59
CA VAL A 96 1.15 28.79 -24.89
C VAL A 96 -0.21 28.90 -25.59
N GLY A 97 -1.32 28.81 -24.85
CA GLY A 97 -2.69 28.88 -25.40
C GLY A 97 -3.01 30.23 -26.04
N ILE A 98 -2.61 31.33 -25.40
CA ILE A 98 -2.82 32.69 -25.89
C ILE A 98 -1.66 33.28 -26.68
N ASN A 99 -0.59 32.53 -26.92
CA ASN A 99 0.64 32.97 -27.63
C ASN A 99 1.37 34.10 -26.89
N ASP A 100 1.48 34.05 -25.56
CA ASP A 100 2.20 35.06 -24.76
C ASP A 100 3.60 34.55 -24.34
N SER A 101 4.63 34.87 -25.10
CA SER A 101 6.01 34.45 -24.83
C SER A 101 6.60 35.13 -23.57
N ARG A 102 6.14 36.31 -23.19
CA ARG A 102 6.58 36.98 -21.95
C ARG A 102 6.04 36.24 -20.71
N LEU A 103 4.76 35.90 -20.73
CA LEU A 103 4.15 35.10 -19.67
C LEU A 103 4.78 33.72 -19.58
N LEU A 104 5.06 33.06 -20.72
CA LEU A 104 5.72 31.74 -20.75
C LEU A 104 7.11 31.80 -20.09
N ASN A 105 7.94 32.76 -20.46
CA ASN A 105 9.29 32.89 -19.89
C ASN A 105 9.24 33.20 -18.38
N ARG A 106 8.30 34.05 -17.94
CA ARG A 106 8.09 34.36 -16.52
C ARG A 106 7.61 33.13 -15.76
N SER A 107 6.64 32.37 -16.29
CA SER A 107 6.13 31.15 -15.70
C SER A 107 7.23 30.10 -15.56
N LEU A 108 8.02 29.89 -16.61
CA LEU A 108 9.11 28.92 -16.61
C LEU A 108 10.21 29.28 -15.59
N LYS A 109 10.60 30.56 -15.52
CA LYS A 109 11.59 31.02 -14.53
C LYS A 109 11.09 30.79 -13.11
N ASN A 110 9.85 31.17 -12.80
CA ASN A 110 9.28 31.02 -11.46
C ASN A 110 9.05 29.56 -11.11
N TYR A 111 8.67 28.71 -12.09
CA TYR A 111 8.59 27.27 -11.92
C TYR A 111 9.94 26.64 -11.53
N LEU A 112 11.02 27.00 -12.24
CA LEU A 112 12.37 26.51 -11.93
C LEU A 112 12.83 26.95 -10.53
N VAL A 113 12.62 28.21 -10.19
CA VAL A 113 12.94 28.74 -8.84
C VAL A 113 12.17 27.98 -7.76
N ALA A 114 10.85 27.84 -7.94
CA ALA A 114 10.01 27.13 -6.98
C ALA A 114 10.42 25.67 -6.83
N THR A 115 10.69 24.96 -7.92
CA THR A 115 11.15 23.56 -7.92
C THR A 115 12.49 23.43 -7.17
N THR A 116 13.46 24.28 -7.47
CA THR A 116 14.78 24.25 -6.84
C THR A 116 14.68 24.50 -5.34
N ILE A 117 13.94 25.54 -4.92
CA ILE A 117 13.72 25.85 -3.48
C ILE A 117 13.01 24.68 -2.79
N SER A 118 12.01 24.08 -3.44
CA SER A 118 11.28 22.94 -2.87
C SER A 118 12.19 21.74 -2.62
N VAL A 119 13.01 21.36 -3.61
CA VAL A 119 13.95 20.24 -3.45
C VAL A 119 14.99 20.53 -2.40
N ILE A 120 15.59 21.75 -2.38
CA ILE A 120 16.56 22.13 -1.36
C ILE A 120 15.93 22.08 0.04
N THR A 121 14.75 22.67 0.21
CA THR A 121 14.05 22.70 1.51
C THR A 121 13.76 21.28 2.00
N ALA A 122 13.24 20.40 1.12
CA ALA A 122 12.98 19.01 1.47
C ALA A 122 14.28 18.25 1.80
N THR A 123 15.36 18.47 1.03
CA THR A 123 16.65 17.83 1.30
C THR A 123 17.19 18.24 2.66
N ILE A 124 17.15 19.55 3.01
CA ILE A 124 17.56 20.05 4.32
C ILE A 124 16.73 19.40 5.44
N TYR A 125 15.41 19.33 5.26
CA TYR A 125 14.53 18.68 6.24
C TYR A 125 14.94 17.21 6.49
N PHE A 126 15.11 16.41 5.44
CA PHE A 126 15.45 15.00 5.57
C PHE A 126 16.89 14.74 6.03
N LEU A 127 17.82 15.67 5.83
CA LEU A 127 19.15 15.61 6.44
C LEU A 127 19.12 15.88 7.95
N LEU A 128 18.20 16.70 8.42
CA LEU A 128 18.09 17.07 9.83
C LEU A 128 17.22 16.08 10.65
N THR A 129 16.32 15.34 9.99
CA THR A 129 15.43 14.39 10.68
C THR A 129 16.16 13.09 11.05
N PRO A 130 15.96 12.54 12.27
CA PRO A 130 16.50 11.25 12.66
C PRO A 130 15.76 10.06 12.03
N LEU A 131 14.58 10.27 11.43
CA LEU A 131 13.76 9.24 10.81
C LEU A 131 14.21 9.05 9.36
N THR A 132 15.00 8.01 9.12
CA THR A 132 15.62 7.72 7.81
C THR A 132 14.87 6.67 6.98
N GLU A 133 13.90 5.97 7.57
CA GLU A 133 13.16 4.90 6.88
C GLU A 133 12.12 5.47 5.91
N ALA A 134 12.13 4.92 4.68
CA ALA A 134 11.19 5.32 3.64
C ALA A 134 9.80 4.74 3.91
N GLN A 135 8.86 5.59 4.30
CA GLN A 135 7.47 5.24 4.54
C GLN A 135 6.70 4.97 3.22
N SER A 136 5.55 4.29 3.33
CA SER A 136 4.76 3.87 2.16
C SER A 136 4.29 5.04 1.29
N GLU A 137 3.89 6.17 1.87
CA GLU A 137 3.50 7.38 1.13
C GLU A 137 4.66 7.97 0.31
N LEU A 138 5.89 7.86 0.83
CA LEU A 138 7.09 8.30 0.15
C LEU A 138 7.44 7.36 -1.01
N LEU A 139 7.42 6.04 -0.78
CA LEU A 139 7.70 5.03 -1.79
C LEU A 139 6.70 5.07 -2.95
N ALA A 140 5.42 5.35 -2.68
CA ALA A 140 4.38 5.48 -3.69
C ALA A 140 4.68 6.58 -4.75
N ARG A 141 5.58 7.53 -4.47
CA ARG A 141 5.95 8.62 -5.38
C ARG A 141 7.20 8.34 -6.20
N THR A 142 7.85 7.20 -6.01
CA THR A 142 9.09 6.85 -6.73
C THR A 142 8.86 6.13 -8.06
N SER A 143 7.66 5.67 -8.32
CA SER A 143 7.32 4.86 -9.50
C SER A 143 6.11 5.44 -10.25
N PRO A 144 6.34 6.42 -11.16
CA PRO A 144 5.29 7.06 -11.93
C PRO A 144 4.59 6.09 -12.90
N THR A 145 3.28 6.27 -13.05
CA THR A 145 2.41 5.41 -13.84
C THR A 145 1.60 6.20 -14.88
N LEU A 146 0.96 5.51 -15.83
CA LEU A 146 0.02 6.14 -16.75
C LEU A 146 -1.21 6.72 -16.03
N TYR A 147 -1.55 6.19 -14.86
CA TYR A 147 -2.65 6.74 -14.05
C TYR A 147 -2.34 8.16 -13.57
N ASP A 148 -1.08 8.46 -13.25
CA ASP A 148 -0.64 9.81 -12.87
C ASP A 148 -0.82 10.79 -14.03
N VAL A 149 -0.56 10.35 -15.26
CA VAL A 149 -0.82 11.13 -16.49
C VAL A 149 -2.31 11.48 -16.63
N LEU A 150 -3.20 10.49 -16.44
CA LEU A 150 -4.65 10.72 -16.53
C LEU A 150 -5.14 11.65 -15.42
N ILE A 151 -4.63 11.48 -14.20
CA ILE A 151 -4.95 12.35 -13.06
C ILE A 151 -4.50 13.79 -13.35
N ALA A 152 -3.29 13.97 -13.86
CA ALA A 152 -2.75 15.29 -14.20
C ALA A 152 -3.56 15.96 -15.34
N LEU A 153 -3.98 15.21 -16.36
CA LEU A 153 -4.83 15.70 -17.45
C LEU A 153 -6.20 16.14 -16.93
N CYS A 154 -6.89 15.27 -16.19
CA CYS A 154 -8.23 15.57 -15.66
C CYS A 154 -8.16 16.71 -14.63
N GLY A 155 -7.16 16.68 -13.73
CA GLY A 155 -6.93 17.73 -12.74
C GLY A 155 -6.64 19.08 -13.39
N GLY A 156 -5.75 19.11 -14.37
CA GLY A 156 -5.43 20.33 -15.12
C GLY A 156 -6.63 20.89 -15.89
N ALA A 157 -7.47 20.01 -16.49
CA ALA A 157 -8.71 20.42 -17.16
C ALA A 157 -9.71 21.03 -16.18
N ALA A 158 -9.92 20.38 -15.03
CA ALA A 158 -10.77 20.92 -13.96
C ALA A 158 -10.25 22.27 -13.44
N GLY A 159 -8.91 22.40 -13.31
CA GLY A 159 -8.26 23.64 -12.87
C GLY A 159 -8.48 24.82 -13.78
N ILE A 160 -8.25 24.64 -15.09
CA ILE A 160 -8.48 25.76 -16.04
C ILE A 160 -9.96 26.10 -16.18
N LEU A 161 -10.87 25.10 -16.12
CA LEU A 161 -12.31 25.37 -16.11
C LEU A 161 -12.72 26.15 -14.87
N ALA A 162 -12.22 25.77 -13.67
CA ALA A 162 -12.52 26.45 -12.42
C ALA A 162 -12.06 27.91 -12.41
N LEU A 163 -10.89 28.20 -13.00
CA LEU A 163 -10.33 29.55 -13.15
C LEU A 163 -11.04 30.38 -14.21
N SER A 164 -11.69 29.74 -15.20
CA SER A 164 -12.28 30.42 -16.35
C SER A 164 -13.80 30.59 -16.25
N VAL A 165 -14.44 30.05 -15.19
CA VAL A 165 -15.91 30.07 -15.01
C VAL A 165 -16.27 30.70 -13.68
N ARG A 166 -17.28 31.60 -13.69
CA ARG A 166 -17.73 32.33 -12.48
C ARG A 166 -18.14 31.41 -11.34
N GLY A 167 -17.76 31.79 -10.11
CA GLY A 167 -18.20 31.15 -8.87
C GLY A 167 -17.62 29.76 -8.60
N LYS A 168 -16.56 29.33 -9.28
CA LYS A 168 -15.92 27.99 -9.11
C LYS A 168 -14.59 28.02 -8.35
N GLY A 169 -14.29 29.10 -7.63
CA GLY A 169 -13.02 29.24 -6.87
C GLY A 169 -12.75 28.11 -5.89
N ASN A 170 -13.79 27.48 -5.33
CA ASN A 170 -13.65 26.37 -4.39
C ASN A 170 -13.13 25.06 -5.03
N VAL A 171 -13.10 24.94 -6.37
CA VAL A 171 -12.60 23.77 -7.08
C VAL A 171 -11.06 23.78 -7.15
N ILE A 172 -10.45 24.97 -7.14
CA ILE A 172 -8.99 25.14 -7.28
C ILE A 172 -8.21 24.35 -6.21
N PRO A 173 -8.56 24.41 -4.91
CA PRO A 173 -7.92 23.61 -3.89
C PRO A 173 -8.00 22.10 -4.15
N GLY A 174 -9.16 21.61 -4.61
CA GLY A 174 -9.34 20.19 -4.96
C GLY A 174 -8.43 19.73 -6.11
N VAL A 175 -8.22 20.60 -7.10
CA VAL A 175 -7.29 20.32 -8.22
C VAL A 175 -5.84 20.26 -7.73
N ALA A 176 -5.42 21.15 -6.84
CA ALA A 176 -4.09 21.14 -6.25
C ALA A 176 -3.81 19.82 -5.50
N ILE A 177 -4.83 19.27 -4.81
CA ILE A 177 -4.75 17.98 -4.13
C ILE A 177 -4.64 16.84 -5.16
N ALA A 178 -5.51 16.84 -6.17
CA ALA A 178 -5.60 15.75 -7.14
C ALA A 178 -4.30 15.59 -7.95
N THR A 179 -3.66 16.69 -8.33
CA THR A 179 -2.46 16.68 -9.18
C THR A 179 -1.16 16.38 -8.43
N ALA A 180 -1.21 16.32 -7.11
CA ALA A 180 -0.11 15.87 -6.24
C ALA A 180 1.29 16.34 -6.67
N LEU A 181 1.49 17.66 -6.86
CA LEU A 181 2.77 18.22 -7.32
C LEU A 181 3.86 18.23 -6.22
N MET A 182 3.44 18.45 -4.98
CA MET A 182 4.36 18.69 -3.86
C MET A 182 5.01 17.41 -3.31
N PRO A 183 4.31 16.29 -3.07
CA PRO A 183 4.91 15.08 -2.52
C PRO A 183 6.05 14.52 -3.37
N PRO A 184 5.99 14.50 -4.71
CA PRO A 184 7.12 14.07 -5.53
C PRO A 184 8.37 14.93 -5.35
N LEU A 185 8.23 16.25 -5.16
CA LEU A 185 9.38 17.12 -4.88
C LEU A 185 10.00 16.84 -3.51
N CYS A 186 9.18 16.59 -2.49
CA CYS A 186 9.65 16.20 -1.17
C CYS A 186 10.36 14.84 -1.22
N THR A 187 9.80 13.87 -1.96
CA THR A 187 10.42 12.54 -2.16
C THR A 187 11.74 12.64 -2.94
N ALA A 188 11.82 13.55 -3.93
CA ALA A 188 13.09 13.83 -4.61
C ALA A 188 14.13 14.40 -3.63
N GLY A 189 13.74 15.33 -2.75
CA GLY A 189 14.59 15.83 -1.68
C GLY A 189 15.05 14.74 -0.71
N TYR A 190 14.17 13.80 -0.36
CA TYR A 190 14.53 12.62 0.43
C TYR A 190 15.56 11.75 -0.30
N GLY A 191 15.36 11.48 -1.59
CA GLY A 191 16.31 10.73 -2.41
C GLY A 191 17.71 11.33 -2.40
N LEU A 192 17.82 12.67 -2.49
CA LEU A 192 19.10 13.38 -2.37
C LEU A 192 19.70 13.27 -0.96
N ALA A 193 18.90 13.47 0.08
CA ALA A 193 19.35 13.41 1.46
C ALA A 193 19.90 12.02 1.85
N MET A 194 19.28 10.95 1.33
CA MET A 194 19.68 9.56 1.59
C MET A 194 20.69 9.02 0.58
N GLY A 195 21.13 9.81 -0.40
CA GLY A 195 22.04 9.36 -1.46
C GLY A 195 21.41 8.34 -2.42
N ASN A 196 20.08 8.19 -2.42
CA ASN A 196 19.36 7.26 -3.29
C ASN A 196 18.87 7.94 -4.56
N PHE A 197 19.71 7.92 -5.59
CA PHE A 197 19.38 8.54 -6.87
C PHE A 197 18.20 7.90 -7.60
N SER A 198 17.88 6.63 -7.33
CA SER A 198 16.69 6.00 -7.91
C SER A 198 15.40 6.65 -7.40
N PHE A 199 15.34 6.96 -6.12
CA PHE A 199 14.21 7.70 -5.53
C PHE A 199 14.15 9.13 -6.04
N PHE A 200 15.31 9.79 -6.15
CA PHE A 200 15.38 11.14 -6.70
C PHE A 200 14.81 11.20 -8.13
N PHE A 201 15.36 10.40 -9.03
CA PHE A 201 14.94 10.45 -10.45
C PHE A 201 13.51 9.97 -10.65
N GLY A 202 13.06 8.94 -9.93
CA GLY A 202 11.68 8.45 -10.00
C GLY A 202 10.67 9.51 -9.58
N ALA A 203 10.88 10.13 -8.42
CA ALA A 203 10.00 11.17 -7.90
C ALA A 203 10.07 12.47 -8.72
N PHE A 204 11.25 12.90 -9.14
CA PHE A 204 11.41 14.07 -9.97
C PHE A 204 10.76 13.89 -11.35
N TYR A 205 10.83 12.68 -11.90
CA TYR A 205 10.15 12.33 -13.14
C TYR A 205 8.63 12.37 -12.99
N LEU A 206 8.06 11.86 -11.86
CA LEU A 206 6.64 11.98 -11.56
C LEU A 206 6.19 13.45 -11.48
N PHE A 207 6.95 14.29 -10.79
CA PHE A 207 6.69 15.72 -10.76
C PHE A 207 6.70 16.36 -12.17
N PHE A 208 7.66 15.97 -12.99
CA PHE A 208 7.79 16.46 -14.37
C PHE A 208 6.61 16.04 -15.26
N ILE A 209 6.18 14.77 -15.16
CA ILE A 209 4.97 14.27 -15.84
C ILE A 209 3.77 15.12 -15.46
N ASN A 210 3.50 15.29 -14.16
CA ASN A 210 2.36 16.06 -13.67
C ASN A 210 2.42 17.49 -14.21
N THR A 211 3.56 18.12 -14.19
CA THR A 211 3.77 19.48 -14.75
C THR A 211 3.41 19.55 -16.23
N VAL A 212 3.96 18.65 -17.04
CA VAL A 212 3.74 18.65 -18.50
C VAL A 212 2.26 18.44 -18.82
N PHE A 213 1.61 17.47 -18.16
CA PHE A 213 0.21 17.14 -18.48
C PHE A 213 -0.80 18.14 -17.93
N ILE A 214 -0.53 18.79 -16.78
CA ILE A 214 -1.33 19.94 -16.31
C ILE A 214 -1.20 21.12 -17.26
N ALA A 215 0.02 21.47 -17.69
CA ALA A 215 0.24 22.55 -18.64
C ALA A 215 -0.41 22.25 -20.01
N LEU A 216 -0.32 21.01 -20.49
CA LEU A 216 -0.98 20.55 -21.71
C LEU A 216 -2.51 20.66 -21.60
N SER A 217 -3.06 20.18 -20.52
CA SER A 217 -4.52 20.23 -20.25
C SER A 217 -5.02 21.67 -20.16
N THR A 218 -4.25 22.53 -19.49
CA THR A 218 -4.51 23.98 -19.45
C THR A 218 -4.50 24.59 -20.86
N PHE A 219 -3.49 24.27 -21.65
CA PHE A 219 -3.39 24.70 -23.05
C PHE A 219 -4.63 24.28 -23.85
N VAL A 220 -5.03 23.02 -23.76
CA VAL A 220 -6.22 22.50 -24.46
C VAL A 220 -7.48 23.21 -23.97
N GLY A 221 -7.65 23.38 -22.64
CA GLY A 221 -8.79 24.09 -22.05
C GLY A 221 -8.91 25.54 -22.51
N VAL A 222 -7.79 26.29 -22.53
CA VAL A 222 -7.73 27.66 -23.06
C VAL A 222 -8.18 27.73 -24.51
N ARG A 223 -7.76 26.73 -25.31
CA ARG A 223 -8.15 26.62 -26.72
C ARG A 223 -9.63 26.27 -26.92
N MET A 224 -10.16 25.36 -26.11
CA MET A 224 -11.58 24.98 -26.10
C MET A 224 -12.47 26.14 -25.68
N LEU A 225 -12.06 26.95 -24.69
CA LEU A 225 -12.76 28.14 -24.21
C LEU A 225 -12.57 29.36 -25.13
N ARG A 226 -11.88 29.20 -26.26
CA ARG A 226 -11.69 30.23 -27.31
C ARG A 226 -11.13 31.54 -26.77
N PHE A 227 -10.07 31.48 -25.96
CA PHE A 227 -9.34 32.67 -25.53
C PHE A 227 -8.72 33.38 -26.74
N ARG A 228 -8.69 34.72 -26.74
CA ARG A 228 -8.08 35.53 -27.79
C ARG A 228 -6.56 35.32 -27.78
N ARG A 229 -5.98 35.19 -28.97
CA ARG A 229 -4.54 35.03 -29.13
C ARG A 229 -3.88 36.39 -29.31
N LYS A 230 -2.75 36.58 -28.66
CA LYS A 230 -1.87 37.67 -28.98
C LYS A 230 -1.26 37.42 -30.37
N GLN A 231 -1.25 38.42 -31.24
CA GLN A 231 -0.66 38.28 -32.55
C GLN A 231 0.87 38.16 -32.40
N PHE A 232 1.43 37.07 -32.89
CA PHE A 232 2.89 36.95 -32.99
C PHE A 232 3.39 37.76 -34.15
N VAL A 233 4.53 38.45 -33.93
CA VAL A 233 5.29 39.09 -34.99
C VAL A 233 5.90 38.05 -35.94
N ASP A 234 6.05 36.77 -35.51
CA ASP A 234 6.68 35.68 -36.23
C ASP A 234 5.87 34.37 -36.20
N ALA A 235 5.18 34.05 -37.33
CA ALA A 235 4.44 32.80 -37.48
C ALA A 235 5.30 31.53 -37.42
N ALA A 236 6.57 31.63 -37.85
CA ALA A 236 7.55 30.55 -37.83
C ALA A 236 7.90 30.09 -36.40
N ARG A 237 7.87 30.99 -35.44
CA ARG A 237 8.14 30.72 -34.02
C ARG A 237 7.08 29.85 -33.37
N PHE A 238 5.82 30.01 -33.75
CA PHE A 238 4.70 29.20 -33.24
C PHE A 238 4.78 27.73 -33.66
N SER A 239 5.12 27.46 -34.92
CA SER A 239 5.28 26.07 -35.42
C SER A 239 6.41 25.34 -34.70
N LYS A 240 7.50 26.04 -34.34
CA LYS A 240 8.58 25.48 -33.52
C LYS A 240 8.09 25.14 -32.10
N VAL A 241 7.42 26.07 -31.44
CA VAL A 241 6.87 25.85 -30.05
C VAL A 241 5.91 24.67 -30.03
N LYS A 242 4.98 24.56 -30.99
CA LYS A 242 4.06 23.43 -31.10
C LYS A 242 4.81 22.09 -31.26
N ARG A 243 5.86 22.05 -32.08
CA ARG A 243 6.67 20.83 -32.29
C ARG A 243 7.42 20.43 -31.02
N TYR A 244 7.98 21.39 -30.27
CA TYR A 244 8.62 21.14 -28.98
C TYR A 244 7.63 20.59 -27.93
N ILE A 245 6.42 21.14 -27.83
CA ILE A 245 5.40 20.65 -26.90
C ILE A 245 5.05 19.18 -27.22
N ILE A 246 4.77 18.87 -28.50
CA ILE A 246 4.46 17.50 -28.92
C ILE A 246 5.63 16.57 -28.61
N GLY A 247 6.88 17.01 -28.90
CA GLY A 247 8.09 16.23 -28.59
C GLY A 247 8.23 15.94 -27.11
N ILE A 248 8.03 16.93 -26.24
CA ILE A 248 8.09 16.77 -24.78
C ILE A 248 7.00 15.80 -24.29
N VAL A 249 5.76 15.97 -24.77
CA VAL A 249 4.63 15.09 -24.38
C VAL A 249 4.91 13.64 -24.78
N VAL A 250 5.36 13.40 -26.01
CA VAL A 250 5.70 12.04 -26.48
C VAL A 250 6.86 11.48 -25.67
N LEU A 251 7.92 12.26 -25.47
CA LEU A 251 9.10 11.85 -24.70
C LEU A 251 8.77 11.47 -23.25
N THR A 252 7.82 12.17 -22.61
CA THR A 252 7.38 11.87 -21.24
C THR A 252 6.39 10.71 -21.20
N MET A 253 5.60 10.52 -22.24
CA MET A 253 4.58 9.47 -22.25
C MET A 253 5.15 8.05 -22.42
N LEU A 254 6.22 7.91 -23.21
CA LEU A 254 6.82 6.61 -23.52
C LEU A 254 7.35 5.86 -22.27
N PRO A 255 8.20 6.46 -21.41
CA PRO A 255 8.66 5.79 -20.20
C PRO A 255 7.52 5.50 -19.21
N ALA A 256 6.55 6.42 -19.04
CA ALA A 256 5.40 6.21 -18.18
C ALA A 256 4.53 5.03 -18.64
N ALA A 257 4.30 4.91 -19.94
CA ALA A 257 3.59 3.78 -20.54
C ALA A 257 4.34 2.45 -20.32
N TYR A 258 5.66 2.45 -20.52
CA TYR A 258 6.51 1.29 -20.28
C TYR A 258 6.42 0.83 -18.81
N MET A 259 6.62 1.75 -17.86
CA MET A 259 6.51 1.43 -16.42
C MET A 259 5.12 0.92 -16.04
N THR A 260 4.06 1.49 -16.61
CA THR A 260 2.68 1.05 -16.38
C THR A 260 2.47 -0.40 -16.85
N VAL A 261 2.94 -0.74 -18.05
CA VAL A 261 2.87 -2.11 -18.57
C VAL A 261 3.62 -3.08 -17.66
N GLN A 262 4.78 -2.69 -17.14
CA GLN A 262 5.56 -3.51 -16.23
C GLN A 262 4.80 -3.72 -14.90
N ILE A 263 4.27 -2.68 -14.29
CA ILE A 263 3.49 -2.76 -13.04
C ILE A 263 2.24 -3.62 -13.22
N ILE A 264 1.53 -3.48 -14.36
CA ILE A 264 0.36 -4.31 -14.65
C ILE A 264 0.76 -5.78 -14.77
N ARG A 265 1.85 -6.09 -15.48
CA ARG A 265 2.37 -7.47 -15.60
C ARG A 265 2.71 -8.05 -14.22
N GLU A 266 3.42 -7.32 -13.38
CA GLU A 266 3.76 -7.74 -12.01
C GLU A 266 2.51 -7.97 -11.18
N SER A 267 1.55 -7.04 -11.21
CA SER A 267 0.29 -7.15 -10.48
C SER A 267 -0.55 -8.36 -10.92
N VAL A 268 -0.61 -8.64 -12.22
CA VAL A 268 -1.30 -9.83 -12.76
C VAL A 268 -0.61 -11.11 -12.31
N LEU A 269 0.71 -11.18 -12.35
CA LEU A 269 1.47 -12.34 -11.89
C LEU A 269 1.30 -12.57 -10.38
N ASP A 270 1.30 -11.52 -9.57
CA ASP A 270 1.08 -11.60 -8.12
C ASP A 270 -0.37 -12.01 -7.80
N SER A 271 -1.34 -11.54 -8.57
CA SER A 271 -2.74 -11.98 -8.46
C SER A 271 -2.88 -13.47 -8.79
N ASN A 272 -2.22 -13.90 -9.85
CA ASN A 272 -2.21 -15.31 -10.26
C ASN A 272 -1.51 -16.20 -9.21
N MET A 273 -0.41 -15.74 -8.64
CA MET A 273 0.28 -16.43 -7.54
C MET A 273 -0.64 -16.59 -6.32
N ARG A 274 -1.36 -15.53 -5.93
CA ARG A 274 -2.34 -15.61 -4.83
C ARG A 274 -3.46 -16.60 -5.12
N LYS A 275 -3.99 -16.62 -6.36
CA LYS A 275 -5.01 -17.59 -6.79
C LYS A 275 -4.47 -19.02 -6.76
N PHE A 276 -3.27 -19.25 -7.29
CA PHE A 276 -2.59 -20.52 -7.26
C PHE A 276 -2.41 -21.03 -5.83
N THR A 277 -1.86 -20.21 -4.96
CA THR A 277 -1.62 -20.55 -3.56
C THR A 277 -2.92 -20.91 -2.85
N LYS A 278 -3.99 -20.12 -3.06
CA LYS A 278 -5.30 -20.37 -2.45
C LYS A 278 -5.98 -21.64 -2.94
N ASN A 279 -5.83 -21.98 -4.23
CA ASN A 279 -6.56 -23.10 -4.83
C ASN A 279 -5.78 -24.42 -4.76
N GLU A 280 -4.46 -24.38 -4.93
CA GLU A 280 -3.63 -25.59 -5.10
C GLU A 280 -2.84 -25.94 -3.83
N LEU A 281 -2.61 -24.98 -2.93
CA LEU A 281 -1.78 -25.19 -1.73
C LEU A 281 -2.58 -25.09 -0.42
N THR A 282 -3.89 -25.28 -0.48
CA THR A 282 -4.73 -25.33 0.72
C THR A 282 -4.83 -26.77 1.23
N PHE A 283 -4.02 -27.11 2.23
CA PHE A 283 -4.00 -28.43 2.87
C PHE A 283 -4.54 -28.36 4.29
N LYS A 284 -5.22 -29.44 4.76
CA LYS A 284 -5.70 -29.53 6.13
C LYS A 284 -4.51 -29.57 7.11
N GLY A 285 -4.50 -28.61 8.03
CA GLY A 285 -3.45 -28.50 9.04
C GLY A 285 -2.18 -27.75 8.58
N THR A 286 -2.19 -27.16 7.39
CA THR A 286 -1.06 -26.35 6.88
C THR A 286 -1.55 -24.93 6.63
N GLN A 287 -0.80 -23.94 7.13
CA GLN A 287 -1.06 -22.51 6.93
C GLN A 287 0.09 -21.90 6.12
N ILE A 288 -0.25 -21.13 5.10
CA ILE A 288 0.73 -20.37 4.32
C ILE A 288 0.95 -19.03 4.99
N LEU A 289 2.17 -18.79 5.42
CA LEU A 289 2.58 -17.55 6.12
C LEU A 289 3.01 -16.46 5.14
N SER A 290 3.78 -16.84 4.13
CA SER A 290 4.35 -15.90 3.17
C SER A 290 4.43 -16.54 1.78
N GLN A 291 4.29 -15.69 0.78
CA GLN A 291 4.47 -16.06 -0.62
C GLN A 291 5.19 -14.93 -1.34
N LYS A 292 6.28 -15.24 -2.00
CA LYS A 292 7.09 -14.27 -2.73
C LYS A 292 7.61 -14.85 -4.03
N ARG A 293 7.52 -14.07 -5.09
CA ARG A 293 8.07 -14.41 -6.39
C ARG A 293 9.47 -13.80 -6.51
N ASP A 294 10.44 -14.61 -6.86
CA ASP A 294 11.79 -14.16 -7.23
C ASP A 294 11.93 -14.19 -8.76
N GLU A 295 12.04 -13.01 -9.34
CA GLU A 295 12.18 -12.87 -10.79
C GLU A 295 13.56 -13.25 -11.30
N LYS A 296 14.62 -13.12 -10.49
CA LYS A 296 15.99 -13.43 -10.88
C LYS A 296 16.21 -14.95 -10.96
N THR A 297 15.74 -15.65 -9.94
CA THR A 297 15.88 -17.11 -9.86
C THR A 297 14.72 -17.86 -10.49
N LYS A 298 13.66 -17.15 -10.91
CA LYS A 298 12.39 -17.73 -11.40
C LYS A 298 11.82 -18.75 -10.43
N GLN A 299 11.82 -18.42 -9.13
CA GLN A 299 11.29 -19.25 -8.06
C GLN A 299 10.07 -18.61 -7.41
N LEU A 300 9.09 -19.44 -7.04
CA LEU A 300 7.97 -19.07 -6.17
C LEU A 300 8.28 -19.60 -4.78
N ASN A 301 8.77 -18.73 -3.91
CA ASN A 301 9.08 -19.05 -2.52
C ASN A 301 7.81 -18.95 -1.68
N ILE A 302 7.37 -20.09 -1.14
CA ILE A 302 6.18 -20.19 -0.29
C ILE A 302 6.62 -20.76 1.05
N VAL A 303 6.30 -20.02 2.11
CA VAL A 303 6.57 -20.47 3.48
C VAL A 303 5.28 -21.03 4.06
N ALA A 304 5.30 -22.30 4.41
CA ALA A 304 4.17 -23.03 4.96
C ALA A 304 4.50 -23.54 6.37
N LEU A 305 3.53 -23.45 7.27
CA LEU A 305 3.63 -23.89 8.66
C LEU A 305 2.55 -24.94 8.95
N GLY A 306 2.90 -25.99 9.67
CA GLY A 306 1.95 -27.03 10.09
C GLY A 306 2.30 -28.41 9.57
N SER A 307 1.28 -29.17 9.16
CA SER A 307 1.46 -30.53 8.66
C SER A 307 2.33 -30.56 7.40
N PRO A 308 3.29 -31.48 7.28
CA PRO A 308 4.18 -31.56 6.13
C PRO A 308 3.38 -31.85 4.84
N ILE A 309 3.67 -31.09 3.80
CA ILE A 309 3.11 -31.29 2.46
C ILE A 309 3.91 -32.41 1.80
N THR A 310 3.24 -33.41 1.28
CA THR A 310 3.89 -34.54 0.62
C THR A 310 4.55 -34.13 -0.70
N SER A 311 5.65 -34.78 -1.06
CA SER A 311 6.37 -34.56 -2.34
C SER A 311 5.44 -34.67 -3.55
N GLU A 312 4.53 -35.66 -3.55
CA GLU A 312 3.55 -35.88 -4.61
C GLU A 312 2.55 -34.67 -4.74
N ALA A 313 2.20 -34.04 -3.63
CA ALA A 313 1.33 -32.85 -3.65
C ALA A 313 2.09 -31.63 -4.20
N ILE A 314 3.38 -31.50 -3.90
CA ILE A 314 4.25 -30.44 -4.44
C ILE A 314 4.42 -30.62 -5.95
N GLU A 315 4.67 -31.84 -6.43
CA GLU A 315 4.80 -32.13 -7.86
C GLU A 315 3.50 -31.86 -8.62
N ARG A 316 2.35 -32.24 -8.06
CA ARG A 316 1.03 -31.93 -8.65
C ARG A 316 0.80 -30.43 -8.73
N ALA A 317 1.13 -29.70 -7.68
CA ALA A 317 1.01 -28.24 -7.67
C ALA A 317 1.98 -27.61 -8.69
N GLN A 318 3.23 -28.09 -8.79
CA GLN A 318 4.20 -27.66 -9.79
C GLN A 318 3.68 -27.82 -11.22
N ALA A 319 3.04 -28.93 -11.54
CA ALA A 319 2.48 -29.20 -12.87
C ALA A 319 1.35 -28.22 -13.24
N ARG A 320 0.59 -27.72 -12.25
CA ARG A 320 -0.53 -26.78 -12.46
C ARG A 320 -0.12 -25.31 -12.55
N LEU A 321 1.15 -24.96 -12.32
CA LEU A 321 1.62 -23.59 -12.43
C LEU A 321 1.33 -22.96 -13.81
N ALA A 322 1.36 -23.75 -14.86
CA ALA A 322 1.07 -23.29 -16.23
C ALA A 322 -0.37 -22.78 -16.38
N ASP A 323 -1.35 -23.37 -15.68
CA ASP A 323 -2.77 -22.98 -15.71
C ASP A 323 -2.99 -21.57 -15.15
N TYR A 324 -2.09 -21.14 -14.26
CA TYR A 324 -2.09 -19.82 -13.64
C TYR A 324 -1.13 -18.84 -14.32
N LYS A 325 -0.62 -19.14 -15.53
CA LYS A 325 0.40 -18.34 -16.24
C LYS A 325 1.71 -18.16 -15.45
N LEU A 326 2.02 -19.10 -14.57
CA LEU A 326 3.22 -19.15 -13.76
C LEU A 326 4.20 -20.25 -14.18
N GLY A 327 4.01 -20.86 -15.34
CA GLY A 327 4.81 -22.00 -15.83
C GLY A 327 6.31 -21.72 -16.02
N ALA A 328 6.71 -20.45 -16.07
CA ALA A 328 8.12 -20.06 -16.09
C ALA A 328 8.82 -20.15 -14.72
N TYR A 329 8.06 -20.40 -13.64
CA TYR A 329 8.56 -20.43 -12.27
C TYR A 329 8.63 -21.85 -11.73
N ARG A 330 9.55 -22.07 -10.80
CA ARG A 330 9.64 -23.30 -9.99
C ARG A 330 9.11 -23.05 -8.60
N LEU A 331 8.30 -23.98 -8.11
CA LEU A 331 7.75 -23.93 -6.77
C LEU A 331 8.81 -24.33 -5.75
N HIS A 332 9.11 -23.47 -4.82
CA HIS A 332 10.01 -23.72 -3.70
C HIS A 332 9.24 -23.52 -2.39
N ILE A 333 8.93 -24.62 -1.70
CA ILE A 333 8.18 -24.58 -0.45
C ILE A 333 9.14 -24.79 0.71
N ILE A 334 9.17 -23.81 1.61
CA ILE A 334 9.89 -23.87 2.88
C ILE A 334 8.88 -24.27 3.95
N GLN A 335 9.07 -25.47 4.53
CA GLN A 335 8.16 -26.00 5.55
C GLN A 335 8.84 -26.07 6.89
N GLY A 336 8.09 -25.75 7.96
CA GLY A 336 8.50 -25.89 9.34
C GLY A 336 7.40 -26.48 10.20
N ALA A 337 7.79 -27.21 11.25
CA ALA A 337 6.89 -27.55 12.33
C ALA A 337 6.49 -26.27 13.10
N HIS A 338 5.34 -26.29 13.78
CA HIS A 338 4.81 -25.13 14.52
C HIS A 338 5.79 -24.49 15.52
N SER A 339 6.88 -25.15 15.90
CA SER A 339 7.86 -24.69 16.89
C SER A 339 9.14 -24.09 16.30
N ASP A 340 9.24 -23.91 14.98
CA ASP A 340 10.52 -23.53 14.34
C ASP A 340 10.65 -22.01 14.19
N SER A 341 11.22 -21.34 15.20
CA SER A 341 11.40 -19.89 15.25
C SER A 341 12.31 -19.34 14.13
N LEU A 342 13.22 -20.16 13.60
CA LEU A 342 14.09 -19.81 12.47
C LEU A 342 13.33 -19.64 11.17
N LEU A 343 12.32 -20.50 10.93
CA LEU A 343 11.46 -20.40 9.74
C LEU A 343 10.54 -19.18 9.79
N LEU A 344 10.07 -18.82 10.98
CA LEU A 344 9.33 -17.58 11.19
C LEU A 344 10.19 -16.37 10.80
N SER A 345 11.45 -16.32 11.21
CA SER A 345 12.34 -15.21 10.85
C SER A 345 12.65 -15.14 9.35
N GLN A 346 12.81 -16.29 8.67
CA GLN A 346 12.97 -16.34 7.22
C GLN A 346 11.69 -15.94 6.47
N ALA A 347 10.50 -16.32 6.97
CA ALA A 347 9.22 -15.89 6.42
C ALA A 347 9.06 -14.37 6.47
N PHE A 348 9.54 -13.73 7.56
CA PHE A 348 9.50 -12.27 7.71
C PHE A 348 10.48 -11.58 6.76
N GLN A 349 11.70 -12.10 6.57
CA GLN A 349 12.65 -11.54 5.60
C GLN A 349 12.14 -11.64 4.16
N LEU A 350 11.41 -12.69 3.81
CA LEU A 350 10.78 -12.86 2.50
C LEU A 350 9.52 -12.02 2.33
N GLY A 351 8.84 -11.66 3.43
CA GLY A 351 7.58 -10.89 3.45
C GLY A 351 7.72 -9.38 3.53
N ALA A 352 8.93 -8.80 3.38
CA ALA A 352 9.24 -7.37 3.52
C ALA A 352 8.53 -6.44 2.50
N GLY A 353 7.21 -6.50 2.46
CA GLY A 353 6.31 -5.64 1.68
C GLY A 353 5.01 -5.31 2.42
N ARG A 354 4.84 -5.85 3.64
CA ARG A 354 3.73 -5.46 4.54
C ARG A 354 4.20 -4.40 5.53
N SER A 355 3.28 -3.56 6.00
CA SER A 355 3.62 -2.54 6.99
C SER A 355 4.24 -3.19 8.24
N ASP A 356 5.24 -2.56 8.83
CA ASP A 356 5.92 -3.07 10.03
C ASP A 356 4.96 -3.37 11.19
N ALA A 357 3.85 -2.64 11.29
CA ALA A 357 2.78 -2.87 12.27
C ALA A 357 2.07 -4.22 12.08
N ASP A 358 1.81 -4.64 10.83
CA ASP A 358 1.20 -5.93 10.53
C ASP A 358 2.16 -7.08 10.78
N ASN A 359 3.46 -6.86 10.50
CA ASN A 359 4.52 -7.84 10.78
C ASN A 359 4.72 -8.03 12.29
N GLN A 360 4.75 -6.96 13.08
CA GLN A 360 4.83 -7.05 14.55
C GLN A 360 3.62 -7.76 15.14
N LYS A 361 2.42 -7.50 14.65
CA LYS A 361 1.19 -8.18 15.11
C LYS A 361 1.22 -9.68 14.81
N LEU A 362 1.70 -10.07 13.62
CA LEU A 362 1.88 -11.47 13.25
C LEU A 362 2.94 -12.17 14.12
N LEU A 363 4.05 -11.49 14.43
CA LEU A 363 5.08 -11.99 15.33
C LEU A 363 4.52 -12.26 16.73
N MET A 364 3.80 -11.30 17.30
CA MET A 364 3.17 -11.45 18.63
C MET A 364 2.14 -12.60 18.65
N GLN A 365 1.34 -12.74 17.58
CA GLN A 365 0.39 -13.85 17.46
C GLN A 365 1.08 -15.20 17.32
N ALA A 366 2.15 -15.30 16.53
CA ALA A 366 2.93 -16.52 16.37
C ALA A 366 3.62 -16.93 17.67
N GLU A 367 4.19 -16.00 18.41
CA GLU A 367 4.79 -16.24 19.74
C GLU A 367 3.72 -16.70 20.74
N GLN A 368 2.55 -16.08 20.72
CA GLN A 368 1.44 -16.48 21.59
C GLN A 368 0.92 -17.88 21.26
N ILE A 369 0.78 -18.24 19.98
CA ILE A 369 0.42 -19.57 19.51
C ILE A 369 1.45 -20.60 19.97
N SER A 370 2.74 -20.35 19.72
CA SER A 370 3.83 -21.25 20.12
C SER A 370 3.86 -21.49 21.63
N ARG A 371 3.65 -20.43 22.42
CA ARG A 371 3.53 -20.54 23.88
C ARG A 371 2.34 -21.39 24.33
N LEU A 372 1.17 -21.16 23.71
CA LEU A 372 -0.05 -21.93 24.01
C LEU A 372 0.09 -23.40 23.61
N GLU A 373 0.70 -23.68 22.46
CA GLU A 373 0.96 -25.06 22.01
C GLU A 373 1.96 -25.77 22.92
N GLY A 374 3.01 -25.11 23.36
CA GLY A 374 3.96 -25.64 24.35
C GLY A 374 3.27 -26.01 25.68
N LEU A 375 2.36 -25.17 26.14
CA LEU A 375 1.53 -25.46 27.32
C LEU A 375 0.60 -26.64 27.09
N LEU A 376 -0.11 -26.67 25.94
CA LEU A 376 -1.00 -27.76 25.55
C LEU A 376 -0.26 -29.10 25.42
N GLN A 377 0.91 -29.13 24.78
CA GLN A 377 1.73 -30.34 24.68
C GLN A 377 2.16 -30.84 26.07
N GLY A 378 2.50 -29.92 26.99
CA GLY A 378 2.85 -30.28 28.37
C GLY A 378 1.70 -30.99 29.12
N TYR A 379 0.46 -30.58 28.88
CA TYR A 379 -0.73 -31.21 29.48
C TYR A 379 -1.14 -32.47 28.71
N ALA A 380 -1.19 -32.43 27.38
CA ALA A 380 -1.62 -33.55 26.54
C ALA A 380 -0.72 -34.78 26.64
N LYS A 381 0.60 -34.58 26.81
CA LYS A 381 1.58 -35.66 26.93
C LYS A 381 1.23 -36.69 28.01
N TYR A 382 0.86 -36.26 29.20
CA TYR A 382 0.55 -37.17 30.29
C TYR A 382 -0.86 -37.80 30.16
N SER A 383 -1.81 -37.08 29.58
CA SER A 383 -3.13 -37.60 29.30
C SER A 383 -3.05 -38.71 28.26
N GLN A 384 -2.32 -38.49 27.17
CA GLN A 384 -2.12 -39.51 26.13
C GLN A 384 -1.34 -40.73 26.67
N LEU A 385 -0.28 -40.50 27.46
CA LEU A 385 0.49 -41.57 28.07
C LEU A 385 -0.41 -42.44 29.00
N GLY A 386 -1.36 -41.82 29.73
CA GLY A 386 -2.34 -42.57 30.54
C GLY A 386 -3.19 -43.52 29.71
N ILE A 387 -3.60 -43.10 28.50
CA ILE A 387 -4.33 -43.95 27.56
C ILE A 387 -3.45 -45.12 27.03
N ASP A 388 -2.22 -44.83 26.69
CA ASP A 388 -1.29 -45.75 26.09
C ASP A 388 -0.92 -46.91 27.07
N ILE A 389 -0.66 -46.57 28.35
CA ILE A 389 -0.22 -47.55 29.37
C ILE A 389 -1.39 -48.30 30.01
N ARG A 390 -2.66 -48.04 29.69
CA ARG A 390 -3.84 -48.66 30.34
C ARG A 390 -3.82 -50.19 30.28
N HIS A 391 -3.38 -50.75 29.14
CA HIS A 391 -3.29 -52.17 28.93
C HIS A 391 -2.14 -52.81 29.73
N GLU A 392 -0.98 -52.13 29.79
CA GLU A 392 0.17 -52.53 30.57
C GLU A 392 -0.18 -52.59 32.08
N VAL A 393 -0.84 -51.52 32.58
CA VAL A 393 -1.25 -51.43 34.00
C VAL A 393 -2.25 -52.53 34.35
N LYS A 394 -3.20 -52.79 33.46
CA LYS A 394 -4.20 -53.88 33.70
C LYS A 394 -3.57 -55.28 33.69
N ALA A 395 -2.57 -55.51 32.89
CA ALA A 395 -1.85 -56.77 32.81
C ALA A 395 -1.01 -57.02 34.07
N VAL A 396 -0.35 -56.02 34.62
CA VAL A 396 0.51 -56.13 35.81
C VAL A 396 -0.26 -55.97 37.11
N TYR A 397 -1.31 -55.17 37.13
CA TYR A 397 -2.16 -54.92 38.30
C TYR A 397 -3.64 -55.14 37.95
N PRO A 398 -4.15 -56.39 37.98
CA PRO A 398 -5.52 -56.72 37.58
C PRO A 398 -6.59 -56.02 38.43
N ALA A 399 -6.28 -55.57 39.67
CA ALA A 399 -7.16 -54.83 40.56
C ALA A 399 -7.41 -53.39 40.15
N VAL A 400 -6.64 -52.85 39.19
CA VAL A 400 -6.77 -51.50 38.66
C VAL A 400 -7.81 -51.47 37.56
N ALA A 401 -8.86 -50.68 37.73
CA ALA A 401 -9.97 -50.52 36.79
C ALA A 401 -9.76 -49.30 35.85
N SER A 402 -9.15 -48.22 36.35
CA SER A 402 -8.91 -47.00 35.56
C SER A 402 -7.59 -46.33 35.98
N ILE A 403 -6.99 -45.59 35.03
CA ILE A 403 -5.81 -44.77 35.29
C ILE A 403 -5.92 -43.44 34.54
N SER A 404 -5.62 -42.35 35.23
CA SER A 404 -5.50 -41.01 34.64
C SER A 404 -4.19 -40.39 35.12
N LEU A 405 -3.45 -39.80 34.20
CA LEU A 405 -2.21 -39.07 34.47
C LEU A 405 -2.37 -37.59 34.11
N SER A 406 -1.98 -36.73 35.02
CA SER A 406 -1.96 -35.29 34.76
C SER A 406 -0.77 -34.61 35.42
N ARG A 407 -0.28 -33.53 34.82
CA ARG A 407 0.72 -32.66 35.44
C ARG A 407 0.04 -31.64 36.29
N VAL A 408 0.43 -31.55 37.55
CA VAL A 408 -0.16 -30.66 38.54
C VAL A 408 0.91 -29.72 39.07
N THR A 409 0.54 -28.45 39.20
CA THR A 409 1.37 -27.44 39.88
C THR A 409 0.72 -27.16 41.25
N GLU A 410 1.40 -27.51 42.32
CA GLU A 410 0.97 -27.28 43.67
C GLU A 410 1.45 -25.89 44.13
N ALA A 411 0.54 -24.96 44.30
CA ALA A 411 0.81 -23.68 44.93
C ALA A 411 0.71 -23.81 46.44
N ARG A 412 1.77 -23.48 47.19
CA ARG A 412 1.77 -23.49 48.64
C ARG A 412 1.33 -22.14 49.18
N THR A 413 0.67 -22.17 50.32
CA THR A 413 0.19 -20.97 51.04
C THR A 413 1.35 -20.22 51.75
N ASP A 414 2.50 -20.88 51.96
CA ASP A 414 3.70 -20.33 52.54
C ASP A 414 4.65 -19.88 51.42
N THR A 415 4.61 -18.76 50.91
CA THR A 415 5.49 -18.05 49.93
C THR A 415 6.69 -18.84 49.29
N SER A 416 6.74 -20.17 49.43
CA SER A 416 7.75 -21.05 48.83
C SER A 416 7.39 -21.38 47.37
N SER A 417 8.40 -21.62 46.56
CA SER A 417 8.27 -21.90 45.11
C SER A 417 7.26 -23.04 44.82
N ALA A 418 6.40 -22.83 43.80
CA ALA A 418 5.43 -23.84 43.37
C ALA A 418 6.15 -25.14 42.95
N ARG A 419 5.66 -26.29 43.40
CA ARG A 419 6.21 -27.60 43.04
C ARG A 419 5.36 -28.23 41.94
N GLN A 420 6.06 -28.78 40.93
CA GLN A 420 5.39 -29.54 39.88
C GLN A 420 5.62 -31.05 40.08
N TYR A 421 4.54 -31.80 39.91
CA TYR A 421 4.61 -33.26 39.97
C TYR A 421 3.55 -33.90 39.05
N VAL A 422 3.76 -35.17 38.71
CA VAL A 422 2.73 -35.95 38.00
C VAL A 422 1.80 -36.57 39.01
N LEU A 423 0.50 -36.30 38.91
CA LEU A 423 -0.55 -36.94 39.67
C LEU A 423 -1.10 -38.13 38.86
N ALA A 424 -1.00 -39.31 39.45
CA ALA A 424 -1.63 -40.51 38.94
C ALA A 424 -2.87 -40.80 39.78
N VAL A 425 -4.04 -40.74 39.15
CA VAL A 425 -5.31 -41.15 39.79
C VAL A 425 -5.64 -42.54 39.26
N VAL A 426 -5.77 -43.48 40.18
CA VAL A 426 -5.99 -44.91 39.89
C VAL A 426 -7.27 -45.35 40.56
N GLY A 427 -8.23 -45.78 39.76
CA GLY A 427 -9.47 -46.42 40.27
C GLY A 427 -9.22 -47.89 40.55
N SER A 428 -9.45 -48.32 41.79
CA SER A 428 -9.35 -49.74 42.20
C SER A 428 -10.46 -50.06 43.18
N PRO A 429 -11.57 -50.65 42.70
CA PRO A 429 -12.74 -51.01 43.54
C PRO A 429 -12.44 -52.01 44.67
N LYS A 430 -11.42 -52.84 44.50
CA LYS A 430 -10.99 -53.86 45.51
C LYS A 430 -9.88 -53.31 46.42
N GLY A 431 -9.42 -52.04 46.21
CA GLY A 431 -8.29 -51.49 46.90
C GLY A 431 -6.97 -52.12 46.51
N LEU A 432 -5.87 -51.44 46.81
CA LEU A 432 -4.50 -51.99 46.65
C LEU A 432 -3.83 -52.03 48.01
N ASN A 433 -3.12 -53.12 48.29
CA ASN A 433 -2.36 -53.20 49.54
C ASN A 433 -1.16 -52.27 49.54
N GLN A 434 -0.51 -52.07 50.71
CA GLN A 434 0.52 -51.04 50.85
C GLN A 434 1.80 -51.34 50.00
N THR A 435 2.07 -52.62 49.75
CA THR A 435 3.18 -53.10 48.90
C THR A 435 2.88 -52.84 47.42
N GLU A 436 1.71 -53.22 46.98
CA GLU A 436 1.25 -53.02 45.59
C GLU A 436 1.21 -51.51 45.25
N ARG A 437 0.77 -50.69 46.19
CA ARG A 437 0.74 -49.24 46.03
C ARG A 437 2.12 -48.65 45.81
N LYS A 438 3.15 -49.06 46.58
CA LYS A 438 4.52 -48.62 46.40
C LYS A 438 5.11 -49.10 45.07
N GLN A 439 4.87 -50.34 44.72
CA GLN A 439 5.34 -50.94 43.44
C GLN A 439 4.71 -50.22 42.23
N LEU A 440 3.42 -49.97 42.24
CA LEU A 440 2.70 -49.25 41.18
C LEU A 440 3.23 -47.80 41.07
N GLN A 441 3.43 -47.12 42.20
CA GLN A 441 3.98 -45.77 42.21
C GLN A 441 5.40 -45.72 41.62
N ASN A 442 6.27 -46.64 41.96
CA ASN A 442 7.61 -46.73 41.41
C ASN A 442 7.59 -47.05 39.91
N TRP A 443 6.75 -48.00 39.49
CA TRP A 443 6.61 -48.38 38.09
C TRP A 443 6.11 -47.16 37.25
N LEU A 444 5.09 -46.47 37.72
CA LEU A 444 4.56 -45.29 37.07
C LEU A 444 5.61 -44.18 37.01
N LYS A 445 6.38 -43.98 38.07
CA LYS A 445 7.46 -42.96 38.10
C LYS A 445 8.51 -43.22 36.98
N VAL A 446 8.93 -44.47 36.82
CA VAL A 446 9.89 -44.87 35.77
C VAL A 446 9.28 -44.74 34.37
N ARG A 447 8.02 -45.20 34.21
CA ARG A 447 7.34 -45.21 32.89
C ARG A 447 7.00 -43.80 32.42
N THR A 448 6.66 -42.89 33.31
CA THR A 448 6.34 -41.48 33.01
C THR A 448 7.63 -40.60 32.88
N LYS A 449 8.78 -41.13 33.28
CA LYS A 449 10.05 -40.36 33.42
C LYS A 449 9.85 -39.09 34.25
N ALA A 450 9.01 -39.12 35.28
CA ALA A 450 8.72 -37.96 36.10
C ALA A 450 9.69 -37.88 37.29
N ASP A 451 10.18 -36.66 37.56
CA ASP A 451 11.04 -36.40 38.74
C ASP A 451 10.31 -36.70 40.04
N SER A 452 9.03 -36.36 40.14
CA SER A 452 8.14 -36.66 41.25
C SER A 452 6.76 -37.11 40.79
N LEU A 453 6.22 -38.14 41.45
CA LEU A 453 4.90 -38.69 41.17
C LEU A 453 4.14 -38.92 42.44
N ARG A 454 2.89 -38.47 42.51
CA ARG A 454 1.96 -38.77 43.60
C ARG A 454 0.86 -39.69 43.06
N LEU A 455 0.57 -40.73 43.83
CA LEU A 455 -0.46 -41.69 43.51
C LEU A 455 -1.69 -41.46 44.41
N LEU A 456 -2.84 -41.23 43.78
CA LEU A 456 -4.12 -41.16 44.43
C LEU A 456 -4.94 -42.39 44.03
N ILE A 457 -5.46 -43.15 45.01
CA ILE A 457 -6.30 -44.29 44.75
C ILE A 457 -7.72 -43.89 45.06
N THR A 458 -8.60 -44.12 44.12
CA THR A 458 -10.06 -43.92 44.25
C THR A 458 -10.75 -45.28 44.23
N PRO A 459 -11.86 -45.45 44.96
CA PRO A 459 -12.64 -46.70 44.99
C PRO A 459 -13.21 -47.11 43.62
#